data_fb5093ed5e8882a203ee2fccd259704b
#
_entry.id   fb5093ed5e8882a203ee2fccd259704b
#
_cell.length_a   1.000
_cell.length_b   1.000
_cell.length_c   1.000
_cell.angle_alpha   90.00
_cell.angle_beta   90.00
_cell.angle_gamma   90.00
#
_symmetry.space_group_name_H-M   'P 1'
#
loop_
_entity.id
_entity.type
_entity.pdbx_description
1 polymer ?
#
loop_
_entity_poly.entity_id
_entity_poly.type
_entity_poly.pdbx_seq_one_letter_code
_entity_poly.pdbx_strand_id
1 'polypeptide(L)'
;MLELQNISYQVDEEGKDKEIIKDIGLKIDGRFTAITGPNGGGKSTLAKIIAGIVTPTSGKILLDGEDITELSITDRARKGISFAFQQPVRFKGITVKDLITLAAGEPINAGKACEYLSEVGLCAREYINREVNASLSGGELKRIEIAMILARGTSVSIFDEPEAGIDLWSFNNLIDVFEKMHEETKGSIIIISHQERILNIADRIIVIADGKVAASGGHEMLPTL
;
A
#
# COMPACT_ATOMS: atom_id res chain seq x y z
N MET A 1 -3.85 -15.10 -1.57
CA MET A 1 -3.35 -14.94 -2.96
C MET A 1 -4.25 -13.97 -3.71
N LEU A 2 -3.68 -12.93 -4.31
CA LEU A 2 -4.40 -11.96 -5.14
C LEU A 2 -4.15 -12.27 -6.62
N GLU A 3 -5.22 -12.35 -7.42
CA GLU A 3 -5.13 -12.62 -8.85
C GLU A 3 -5.93 -11.59 -9.64
N LEU A 4 -5.30 -11.01 -10.65
CA LEU A 4 -5.91 -10.10 -11.62
C LEU A 4 -6.05 -10.84 -12.94
N GLN A 5 -7.24 -10.85 -13.52
CA GLN A 5 -7.54 -11.54 -14.77
C GLN A 5 -8.04 -10.54 -15.81
N ASN A 6 -7.21 -10.25 -16.81
CA ASN A 6 -7.53 -9.40 -17.96
C ASN A 6 -8.08 -8.03 -17.55
N ILE A 7 -7.47 -7.40 -16.52
CA ILE A 7 -7.91 -6.09 -16.04
C ILE A 7 -7.59 -5.01 -17.05
N SER A 8 -8.63 -4.27 -17.45
CA SER A 8 -8.50 -3.03 -18.23
C SER A 8 -9.23 -1.87 -17.55
N TYR A 9 -8.73 -0.66 -17.75
CA TYR A 9 -9.35 0.56 -17.25
C TYR A 9 -9.16 1.70 -18.23
N GLN A 10 -10.28 2.36 -18.55
CA GLN A 10 -10.34 3.51 -19.44
C GLN A 10 -10.93 4.71 -18.70
N VAL A 11 -10.49 5.89 -19.10
CA VAL A 11 -11.05 7.17 -18.66
C VAL A 11 -11.47 7.96 -19.89
N ASP A 12 -12.60 8.67 -19.79
CA ASP A 12 -12.98 9.68 -20.79
C ASP A 12 -12.18 10.95 -20.51
N GLU A 13 -11.30 11.32 -21.41
CA GLU A 13 -10.50 12.55 -21.37
C GLU A 13 -10.91 13.41 -22.58
N GLU A 14 -11.73 14.44 -22.35
CA GLU A 14 -12.23 15.36 -23.38
C GLU A 14 -12.98 14.67 -24.55
N GLY A 15 -13.80 13.66 -24.25
CA GLY A 15 -14.56 12.90 -25.24
C GLY A 15 -13.74 11.87 -26.04
N LYS A 16 -12.57 11.50 -25.52
CA LYS A 16 -11.76 10.40 -26.04
C LYS A 16 -11.49 9.39 -24.93
N ASP A 17 -11.77 8.13 -25.23
CA ASP A 17 -11.41 7.03 -24.34
C ASP A 17 -9.89 6.86 -24.32
N LYS A 18 -9.29 7.07 -23.16
CA LYS A 18 -7.87 6.82 -22.90
C LYS A 18 -7.72 5.60 -22.04
N GLU A 19 -7.10 4.58 -22.58
CA GLU A 19 -6.82 3.35 -21.87
C GLU A 19 -5.58 3.50 -20.99
N ILE A 20 -5.79 3.42 -19.67
CA ILE A 20 -4.74 3.58 -18.64
C ILE A 20 -4.16 2.21 -18.25
N ILE A 21 -5.01 1.18 -18.13
CA ILE A 21 -4.63 -0.20 -17.85
C ILE A 21 -5.15 -1.06 -19.00
N LYS A 22 -4.29 -1.94 -19.51
CA LYS A 22 -4.49 -2.67 -20.76
C LYS A 22 -4.26 -4.15 -20.55
N ASP A 23 -5.35 -4.89 -20.31
CA ASP A 23 -5.36 -6.36 -20.25
C ASP A 23 -4.32 -6.95 -19.30
N ILE A 24 -4.25 -6.44 -18.06
CA ILE A 24 -3.31 -6.93 -17.06
C ILE A 24 -3.79 -8.26 -16.48
N GLY A 25 -3.00 -9.32 -16.72
CA GLY A 25 -3.07 -10.60 -16.02
C GLY A 25 -1.88 -10.73 -15.06
N LEU A 26 -2.15 -10.91 -13.76
CA LEU A 26 -1.12 -10.94 -12.74
C LEU A 26 -1.55 -11.76 -11.54
N LYS A 27 -0.66 -12.63 -11.04
CA LYS A 27 -0.83 -13.30 -9.74
C LYS A 27 0.18 -12.74 -8.76
N ILE A 28 -0.30 -12.32 -7.60
CA ILE A 28 0.52 -11.85 -6.49
C ILE A 28 0.39 -12.88 -5.37
N ASP A 29 1.40 -13.73 -5.28
CA ASP A 29 1.53 -14.85 -4.35
C ASP A 29 2.74 -14.70 -3.41
N GLY A 30 3.60 -13.71 -3.69
CA GLY A 30 4.74 -13.34 -2.84
C GLY A 30 4.32 -12.58 -1.59
N ARG A 31 5.15 -12.67 -0.54
CA ARG A 31 4.93 -11.93 0.70
C ARG A 31 5.19 -10.44 0.50
N PHE A 32 6.23 -10.08 -0.27
CA PHE A 32 6.61 -8.70 -0.57
C PHE A 32 6.77 -8.51 -2.08
N THR A 33 5.88 -7.74 -2.69
CA THR A 33 5.90 -7.44 -4.12
C THR A 33 6.11 -5.94 -4.34
N ALA A 34 7.15 -5.59 -5.07
CA ALA A 34 7.39 -4.22 -5.52
C ALA A 34 6.83 -4.03 -6.93
N ILE A 35 6.12 -2.93 -7.15
CA ILE A 35 5.65 -2.48 -8.45
C ILE A 35 6.43 -1.22 -8.83
N THR A 36 7.14 -1.27 -9.95
CA THR A 36 7.93 -0.13 -10.47
C THR A 36 7.62 0.12 -11.94
N GLY A 37 8.31 1.08 -12.55
CA GLY A 37 8.16 1.46 -13.97
C GLY A 37 7.93 2.96 -14.15
N PRO A 38 7.88 3.49 -15.37
CA PRO A 38 7.84 4.92 -15.64
C PRO A 38 6.62 5.62 -15.02
N ASN A 39 6.78 6.93 -14.76
CA ASN A 39 5.66 7.77 -14.31
C ASN A 39 4.57 7.78 -15.38
N GLY A 40 3.30 7.74 -14.94
CA GLY A 40 2.17 7.62 -15.87
C GLY A 40 1.94 6.22 -16.42
N GLY A 41 2.76 5.22 -16.07
CA GLY A 41 2.64 3.84 -16.56
C GLY A 41 1.42 3.06 -16.07
N GLY A 42 0.64 3.61 -15.11
CA GLY A 42 -0.59 2.97 -14.59
C GLY A 42 -0.45 2.32 -13.22
N LYS A 43 0.71 2.38 -12.56
CA LYS A 43 1.00 1.74 -11.27
C LYS A 43 -0.02 2.09 -10.17
N SER A 44 -0.17 3.37 -9.87
CA SER A 44 -1.12 3.84 -8.83
C SER A 44 -2.57 3.57 -9.21
N THR A 45 -2.89 3.59 -10.51
CA THR A 45 -4.22 3.22 -11.00
C THR A 45 -4.50 1.75 -10.74
N LEU A 46 -3.55 0.86 -11.03
CA LEU A 46 -3.66 -0.57 -10.75
C LEU A 46 -3.86 -0.84 -9.25
N ALA A 47 -3.08 -0.18 -8.41
CA ALA A 47 -3.22 -0.29 -6.96
C ALA A 47 -4.59 0.19 -6.45
N LYS A 48 -5.11 1.31 -6.98
CA LYS A 48 -6.45 1.81 -6.67
C LYS A 48 -7.56 0.87 -7.15
N ILE A 49 -7.38 0.20 -8.29
CA ILE A 49 -8.29 -0.84 -8.78
C ILE A 49 -8.32 -2.03 -7.81
N ILE A 50 -7.16 -2.51 -7.34
CA ILE A 50 -7.08 -3.60 -6.37
C ILE A 50 -7.78 -3.20 -5.05
N ALA A 51 -7.59 -1.98 -4.59
CA ALA A 51 -8.22 -1.47 -3.37
C ALA A 51 -9.73 -1.20 -3.50
N GLY A 52 -10.29 -1.18 -4.72
CA GLY A 52 -11.70 -0.85 -4.97
C GLY A 52 -12.01 0.64 -4.95
N ILE A 53 -10.98 1.50 -5.03
CA ILE A 53 -11.13 2.96 -5.15
C ILE A 53 -11.56 3.31 -6.57
N VAL A 54 -11.10 2.54 -7.54
CA VAL A 54 -11.44 2.66 -8.96
C VAL A 54 -11.98 1.32 -9.43
N THR A 55 -13.11 1.34 -10.15
CA THR A 55 -13.70 0.14 -10.75
C THR A 55 -13.06 -0.11 -12.11
N PRO A 56 -12.54 -1.31 -12.42
CA PRO A 56 -12.01 -1.62 -13.73
C PRO A 56 -13.11 -1.60 -14.79
N THR A 57 -12.78 -1.28 -16.04
CA THR A 57 -13.73 -1.32 -17.17
C THR A 57 -14.01 -2.76 -17.58
N SER A 58 -13.05 -3.67 -17.41
CA SER A 58 -13.21 -5.10 -17.68
C SER A 58 -12.20 -5.92 -16.86
N GLY A 59 -12.42 -7.23 -16.84
CA GLY A 59 -11.60 -8.20 -16.13
C GLY A 59 -12.14 -8.57 -14.76
N LYS A 60 -11.38 -9.38 -14.01
CA LYS A 60 -11.76 -9.86 -12.67
C LYS A 60 -10.62 -9.76 -11.69
N ILE A 61 -10.97 -9.50 -10.44
CA ILE A 61 -10.04 -9.49 -9.31
C ILE A 61 -10.47 -10.58 -8.35
N LEU A 62 -9.58 -11.53 -8.09
CA LEU A 62 -9.82 -12.64 -7.16
C LEU A 62 -8.92 -12.49 -5.94
N LEU A 63 -9.51 -12.61 -4.75
CA LEU A 63 -8.79 -12.72 -3.48
C LEU A 63 -9.06 -14.11 -2.91
N ASP A 64 -8.02 -14.93 -2.79
CA ASP A 64 -8.10 -16.32 -2.34
C ASP A 64 -9.15 -17.15 -3.12
N GLY A 65 -9.28 -16.87 -4.43
CA GLY A 65 -10.23 -17.52 -5.34
C GLY A 65 -11.63 -16.93 -5.34
N GLU A 66 -11.94 -15.99 -4.44
CA GLU A 66 -13.22 -15.28 -4.41
C GLU A 66 -13.19 -14.05 -5.31
N ASP A 67 -14.20 -13.87 -6.17
CA ASP A 67 -14.33 -12.69 -7.02
C ASP A 67 -14.75 -11.47 -6.18
N ILE A 68 -13.88 -10.47 -6.13
CA ILE A 68 -14.08 -9.22 -5.39
C ILE A 68 -14.26 -8.01 -6.30
N THR A 69 -14.43 -8.23 -7.61
CA THR A 69 -14.41 -7.16 -8.62
C THR A 69 -15.44 -6.08 -8.36
N GLU A 70 -16.67 -6.48 -8.03
CA GLU A 70 -17.79 -5.56 -7.79
C GLU A 70 -17.92 -5.11 -6.32
N LEU A 71 -17.05 -5.59 -5.42
CA LEU A 71 -17.10 -5.21 -4.03
C LEU A 71 -16.68 -3.75 -3.83
N SER A 72 -17.39 -3.05 -2.97
CA SER A 72 -17.05 -1.69 -2.56
C SER A 72 -15.69 -1.64 -1.84
N ILE A 73 -15.07 -0.45 -1.78
CA ILE A 73 -13.84 -0.22 -1.00
C ILE A 73 -14.00 -0.67 0.46
N THR A 74 -15.16 -0.45 1.06
CA THR A 74 -15.46 -0.86 2.45
C THR A 74 -15.49 -2.39 2.58
N ASP A 75 -16.10 -3.09 1.64
CA ASP A 75 -16.18 -4.55 1.69
C ASP A 75 -14.83 -5.21 1.41
N ARG A 76 -14.05 -4.66 0.47
CA ARG A 76 -12.65 -5.10 0.27
C ARG A 76 -11.79 -4.84 1.50
N ALA A 77 -11.98 -3.71 2.16
CA ALA A 77 -11.31 -3.42 3.41
C ALA A 77 -11.69 -4.42 4.51
N ARG A 78 -12.96 -4.84 4.61
CA ARG A 78 -13.41 -5.90 5.54
C ARG A 78 -12.83 -7.27 5.21
N LYS A 79 -12.53 -7.52 3.94
CA LYS A 79 -11.81 -8.74 3.49
C LYS A 79 -10.31 -8.68 3.72
N GLY A 80 -9.81 -7.61 4.32
CA GLY A 80 -8.40 -7.47 4.71
C GLY A 80 -7.52 -6.82 3.65
N ILE A 81 -8.06 -5.99 2.75
CA ILE A 81 -7.26 -5.15 1.86
C ILE A 81 -7.10 -3.76 2.50
N SER A 82 -5.87 -3.31 2.66
CA SER A 82 -5.52 -1.95 3.12
C SER A 82 -4.78 -1.18 2.05
N PHE A 83 -5.01 0.13 2.01
CA PHE A 83 -4.36 1.02 1.06
C PHE A 83 -3.80 2.26 1.78
N ALA A 84 -2.49 2.46 1.69
CA ALA A 84 -1.81 3.66 2.14
C ALA A 84 -1.59 4.60 0.95
N PHE A 85 -2.12 5.81 1.07
CA PHE A 85 -2.05 6.80 -0.01
C PHE A 85 -0.65 7.43 -0.11
N GLN A 86 -0.29 7.90 -1.30
CA GLN A 86 0.94 8.67 -1.53
C GLN A 86 1.03 9.87 -0.57
N GLN A 87 -0.06 10.59 -0.37
CA GLN A 87 -0.17 11.65 0.64
C GLN A 87 -1.01 11.15 1.81
N PRO A 88 -0.44 11.07 3.03
CA PRO A 88 -1.20 10.60 4.19
C PRO A 88 -2.32 11.58 4.53
N VAL A 89 -3.45 11.03 4.95
CA VAL A 89 -4.62 11.81 5.34
C VAL A 89 -4.43 12.41 6.73
N ARG A 90 -4.83 13.66 6.91
CA ARG A 90 -4.82 14.36 8.19
C ARG A 90 -6.22 14.42 8.75
N PHE A 91 -6.33 14.20 10.05
CA PHE A 91 -7.61 14.17 10.75
C PHE A 91 -7.60 15.25 11.86
N LYS A 92 -8.54 16.16 11.81
CA LYS A 92 -8.69 17.18 12.86
C LYS A 92 -9.46 16.61 14.05
N GLY A 93 -8.95 16.79 15.27
CA GLY A 93 -9.63 16.37 16.50
C GLY A 93 -9.51 14.86 16.81
N ILE A 94 -8.65 14.12 16.10
CA ILE A 94 -8.44 12.68 16.31
C ILE A 94 -6.98 12.47 16.73
N THR A 95 -6.76 11.73 17.81
CA THR A 95 -5.42 11.39 18.28
C THR A 95 -4.87 10.16 17.55
N VAL A 96 -3.55 9.98 17.62
CA VAL A 96 -2.87 8.78 17.10
C VAL A 96 -3.46 7.51 17.72
N LYS A 97 -3.73 7.51 19.03
CA LYS A 97 -4.38 6.38 19.73
C LYS A 97 -5.76 6.08 19.14
N ASP A 98 -6.58 7.12 18.89
CA ASP A 98 -7.91 6.95 18.33
C ASP A 98 -7.86 6.31 16.95
N LEU A 99 -6.90 6.76 16.09
CA LEU A 99 -6.73 6.18 14.75
C LEU A 99 -6.28 4.72 14.80
N ILE A 100 -5.30 4.37 15.65
CA ILE A 100 -4.85 2.98 15.79
C ILE A 100 -6.00 2.11 16.32
N THR A 101 -6.78 2.61 17.28
CA THR A 101 -7.95 1.90 17.81
C THR A 101 -9.02 1.67 16.74
N LEU A 102 -9.32 2.70 15.94
CA LEU A 102 -10.24 2.58 14.80
C LEU A 102 -9.75 1.57 13.76
N ALA A 103 -8.45 1.57 13.46
CA ALA A 103 -7.85 0.65 12.52
C ALA A 103 -7.91 -0.81 13.01
N ALA A 104 -7.67 -1.05 14.31
CA ALA A 104 -7.78 -2.37 14.92
C ALA A 104 -9.20 -2.94 14.87
N GLY A 105 -10.23 -2.09 14.76
CA GLY A 105 -11.63 -2.51 14.70
C GLY A 105 -12.19 -2.99 16.05
N GLU A 106 -11.39 -2.91 17.11
CA GLU A 106 -11.76 -3.29 18.48
C GLU A 106 -11.08 -2.36 19.49
N PRO A 107 -11.59 -2.25 20.71
CA PRO A 107 -10.94 -1.47 21.74
C PRO A 107 -9.56 -2.05 22.09
N ILE A 108 -8.51 -1.25 21.90
CA ILE A 108 -7.16 -1.62 22.32
C ILE A 108 -6.74 -0.84 23.56
N ASN A 109 -5.94 -1.46 24.43
CA ASN A 109 -5.36 -0.75 25.56
C ASN A 109 -4.16 0.11 25.11
N ALA A 110 -3.70 1.01 25.99
CA ALA A 110 -2.56 1.89 25.70
C ALA A 110 -1.27 1.11 25.42
N GLY A 111 -1.07 -0.04 26.10
CA GLY A 111 0.09 -0.90 25.87
C GLY A 111 0.15 -1.41 24.44
N LYS A 112 -0.95 -1.92 23.91
CA LYS A 112 -1.02 -2.43 22.54
C LYS A 112 -0.83 -1.32 21.49
N ALA A 113 -1.39 -0.12 21.72
CA ALA A 113 -1.13 1.04 20.86
C ALA A 113 0.35 1.45 20.90
N CYS A 114 0.99 1.35 22.07
CA CYS A 114 2.43 1.60 22.21
C CYS A 114 3.28 0.59 21.43
N GLU A 115 2.89 -0.69 21.41
CA GLU A 115 3.58 -1.73 20.62
C GLU A 115 3.58 -1.35 19.13
N TYR A 116 2.42 -1.05 18.54
CA TYR A 116 2.33 -0.66 17.13
C TYR A 116 3.15 0.59 16.79
N LEU A 117 3.19 1.59 17.67
CA LEU A 117 4.03 2.78 17.49
C LEU A 117 5.53 2.45 17.57
N SER A 118 5.92 1.56 18.49
CA SER A 118 7.30 1.12 18.62
C SER A 118 7.76 0.33 17.39
N GLU A 119 6.88 -0.49 16.79
CA GLU A 119 7.17 -1.25 15.57
C GLU A 119 7.54 -0.34 14.40
N VAL A 120 6.93 0.85 14.33
CA VAL A 120 7.23 1.85 13.28
C VAL A 120 8.28 2.89 13.75
N GLY A 121 9.00 2.64 14.84
CA GLY A 121 10.06 3.51 15.34
C GLY A 121 9.57 4.86 15.89
N LEU A 122 8.31 4.93 16.38
CA LEU A 122 7.77 6.12 17.04
C LEU A 122 7.71 5.93 18.56
N CYS A 123 8.22 6.93 19.30
CA CYS A 123 8.14 6.92 20.77
C CYS A 123 6.67 7.09 21.20
N ALA A 124 6.08 6.02 21.74
CA ALA A 124 4.67 6.02 22.12
C ALA A 124 4.31 7.13 23.11
N ARG A 125 5.20 7.45 24.07
CA ARG A 125 4.98 8.53 25.06
C ARG A 125 4.80 9.90 24.41
N GLU A 126 5.47 10.12 23.29
CA GLU A 126 5.45 11.41 22.59
C GLU A 126 4.29 11.51 21.60
N TYR A 127 3.88 10.39 20.99
CA TYR A 127 2.95 10.40 19.87
C TYR A 127 1.54 9.96 20.20
N ILE A 128 1.34 9.06 21.16
CA ILE A 128 0.05 8.38 21.40
C ILE A 128 -1.14 9.33 21.62
N ASN A 129 -0.91 10.45 22.29
CA ASN A 129 -1.94 11.47 22.57
C ASN A 129 -1.86 12.68 21.64
N ARG A 130 -0.95 12.69 20.65
CA ARG A 130 -0.89 13.79 19.67
C ARG A 130 -2.03 13.71 18.70
N GLU A 131 -2.58 14.87 18.35
CA GLU A 131 -3.55 15.00 17.28
C GLU A 131 -2.87 14.80 15.91
N VAL A 132 -3.55 14.08 15.01
CA VAL A 132 -3.05 13.81 13.65
C VAL A 132 -3.33 15.00 12.74
N ASN A 133 -2.59 16.07 12.94
CA ASN A 133 -2.77 17.37 12.28
C ASN A 133 -1.47 17.85 11.59
N ALA A 134 -1.45 19.14 11.24
CA ALA A 134 -0.33 19.75 10.53
C ALA A 134 0.98 19.85 11.33
N SER A 135 0.97 19.56 12.64
CA SER A 135 2.19 19.57 13.47
C SER A 135 3.05 18.32 13.30
N LEU A 136 2.53 17.26 12.65
CA LEU A 136 3.27 16.05 12.33
C LEU A 136 3.97 16.21 10.98
N SER A 137 5.24 15.78 10.92
CA SER A 137 6.00 15.71 9.67
C SER A 137 5.43 14.63 8.73
N GLY A 138 5.78 14.68 7.45
CA GLY A 138 5.38 13.67 6.47
C GLY A 138 5.83 12.27 6.87
N GLY A 139 7.06 12.13 7.33
CA GLY A 139 7.61 10.84 7.78
C GLY A 139 6.93 10.29 9.04
N GLU A 140 6.54 11.15 9.99
CA GLU A 140 5.75 10.74 11.17
C GLU A 140 4.36 10.25 10.77
N LEU A 141 3.68 10.98 9.89
CA LEU A 141 2.36 10.60 9.37
C LEU A 141 2.40 9.26 8.63
N LYS A 142 3.42 9.02 7.79
CA LYS A 142 3.61 7.76 7.09
C LYS A 142 3.80 6.59 8.04
N ARG A 143 4.62 6.75 9.07
CA ARG A 143 4.82 5.71 10.08
C ARG A 143 3.56 5.44 10.90
N ILE A 144 2.76 6.48 11.22
CA ILE A 144 1.46 6.30 11.85
C ILE A 144 0.50 5.53 10.94
N GLU A 145 0.47 5.83 9.63
CA GLU A 145 -0.33 5.11 8.63
C GLU A 145 0.05 3.61 8.58
N ILE A 146 1.35 3.30 8.62
CA ILE A 146 1.82 1.91 8.69
C ILE A 146 1.40 1.24 10.01
N ALA A 147 1.53 1.93 11.16
CA ALA A 147 1.07 1.42 12.44
C ALA A 147 -0.44 1.07 12.43
N MET A 148 -1.25 1.87 11.74
CA MET A 148 -2.68 1.57 11.53
C MET A 148 -2.87 0.29 10.69
N ILE A 149 -2.09 0.09 9.65
CA ILE A 149 -2.15 -1.12 8.81
C ILE A 149 -1.74 -2.36 9.61
N LEU A 150 -0.68 -2.26 10.42
CA LEU A 150 -0.27 -3.33 11.33
C LEU A 150 -1.35 -3.65 12.36
N ALA A 151 -1.96 -2.63 12.98
CA ALA A 151 -3.05 -2.80 13.95
C ALA A 151 -4.27 -3.49 13.33
N ARG A 152 -4.54 -3.25 12.05
CA ARG A 152 -5.65 -3.87 11.32
C ARG A 152 -5.41 -5.34 10.98
N GLY A 153 -4.16 -5.79 10.86
CA GLY A 153 -3.83 -7.18 10.55
C GLY A 153 -4.34 -7.62 9.17
N THR A 154 -4.01 -6.87 8.11
CA THR A 154 -4.56 -7.08 6.77
C THR A 154 -3.92 -8.24 6.01
N SER A 155 -4.71 -8.89 5.13
CA SER A 155 -4.24 -9.95 4.23
C SER A 155 -3.44 -9.39 3.06
N VAL A 156 -3.79 -8.19 2.61
CA VAL A 156 -3.10 -7.46 1.53
C VAL A 156 -2.92 -6.01 1.94
N SER A 157 -1.68 -5.56 2.05
CA SER A 157 -1.31 -4.17 2.37
C SER A 157 -0.71 -3.51 1.15
N ILE A 158 -1.31 -2.43 0.67
CA ILE A 158 -0.87 -1.70 -0.52
C ILE A 158 -0.33 -0.34 -0.11
N PHE A 159 0.88 0.00 -0.55
CA PHE A 159 1.53 1.28 -0.30
C PHE A 159 1.86 1.95 -1.63
N ASP A 160 1.31 3.14 -1.85
CA ASP A 160 1.53 3.92 -3.08
C ASP A 160 2.59 5.01 -2.81
N GLU A 161 3.81 4.79 -3.28
CA GLU A 161 4.98 5.67 -3.10
C GLU A 161 5.13 6.17 -1.65
N PRO A 162 5.30 5.27 -0.67
CA PRO A 162 5.35 5.63 0.74
C PRO A 162 6.50 6.56 1.10
N GLU A 163 7.54 6.60 0.27
CA GLU A 163 8.70 7.48 0.39
C GLU A 163 8.46 8.91 -0.09
N ALA A 164 7.36 9.18 -0.79
CA ALA A 164 7.11 10.49 -1.36
C ALA A 164 6.97 11.59 -0.30
N GLY A 165 7.79 12.65 -0.43
CA GLY A 165 7.73 13.82 0.45
C GLY A 165 8.31 13.61 1.85
N ILE A 166 9.11 12.56 2.08
CA ILE A 166 9.86 12.35 3.32
C ILE A 166 11.35 12.60 3.12
N ASP A 167 12.02 12.99 4.19
CA ASP A 167 13.47 13.21 4.20
C ASP A 167 14.26 11.88 4.27
N LEU A 168 15.56 11.95 3.95
CA LEU A 168 16.43 10.78 3.88
C LEU A 168 16.50 9.97 5.20
N TRP A 169 16.47 10.65 6.35
CA TRP A 169 16.53 9.98 7.65
C TRP A 169 15.25 9.22 7.95
N SER A 170 14.10 9.87 7.68
CA SER A 170 12.79 9.23 7.81
C SER A 170 12.63 8.07 6.83
N PHE A 171 13.22 8.18 5.63
CA PHE A 171 13.22 7.10 4.65
C PHE A 171 14.02 5.87 5.13
N ASN A 172 15.18 6.07 5.76
CA ASN A 172 15.95 4.95 6.33
C ASN A 172 15.11 4.18 7.36
N ASN A 173 14.48 4.91 8.29
CA ASN A 173 13.61 4.28 9.28
C ASN A 173 12.40 3.55 8.63
N LEU A 174 11.90 4.07 7.50
CA LEU A 174 10.81 3.44 6.76
C LEU A 174 11.23 2.10 6.13
N ILE A 175 12.46 2.00 5.63
CA ILE A 175 13.01 0.74 5.11
C ILE A 175 13.05 -0.31 6.22
N ASP A 176 13.60 0.04 7.41
CA ASP A 176 13.68 -0.89 8.54
C ASP A 176 12.28 -1.39 8.95
N VAL A 177 11.26 -0.52 8.87
CA VAL A 177 9.86 -0.90 9.14
C VAL A 177 9.34 -1.89 8.09
N PHE A 178 9.63 -1.67 6.80
CA PHE A 178 9.20 -2.59 5.75
C PHE A 178 9.92 -3.94 5.80
N GLU A 179 11.22 -3.96 6.14
CA GLU A 179 11.96 -5.20 6.38
C GLU A 179 11.31 -6.00 7.52
N LYS A 180 11.02 -5.35 8.64
CA LYS A 180 10.33 -5.97 9.76
C LYS A 180 8.92 -6.47 9.39
N MET A 181 8.15 -5.66 8.66
CA MET A 181 6.85 -6.09 8.15
C MET A 181 6.97 -7.32 7.26
N HIS A 182 7.97 -7.39 6.38
CA HIS A 182 8.23 -8.55 5.53
C HIS A 182 8.50 -9.82 6.34
N GLU A 183 9.26 -9.72 7.43
CA GLU A 183 9.58 -10.85 8.29
C GLU A 183 8.36 -11.33 9.11
N GLU A 184 7.60 -10.42 9.69
CA GLU A 184 6.58 -10.71 10.70
C GLU A 184 5.16 -10.89 10.14
N THR A 185 4.83 -10.22 9.01
CA THR A 185 3.48 -10.25 8.44
C THR A 185 3.23 -11.52 7.65
N LYS A 186 2.10 -12.17 7.90
CA LYS A 186 1.65 -13.34 7.11
C LYS A 186 0.94 -12.98 5.81
N GLY A 187 0.51 -11.72 5.67
CA GLY A 187 -0.16 -11.20 4.48
C GLY A 187 0.79 -10.82 3.35
N SER A 188 0.24 -10.43 2.22
CA SER A 188 0.99 -9.90 1.09
C SER A 188 1.18 -8.39 1.22
N ILE A 189 2.39 -7.92 1.01
CA ILE A 189 2.74 -6.49 0.94
C ILE A 189 2.96 -6.15 -0.52
N ILE A 190 2.30 -5.09 -0.99
CA ILE A 190 2.46 -4.54 -2.33
C ILE A 190 2.93 -3.09 -2.18
N ILE A 191 4.11 -2.78 -2.69
CA ILE A 191 4.65 -1.40 -2.64
C ILE A 191 4.90 -0.90 -4.05
N ILE A 192 4.33 0.25 -4.37
CA ILE A 192 4.72 1.01 -5.56
C ILE A 192 5.89 1.90 -5.16
N SER A 193 7.04 1.70 -5.79
CA SER A 193 8.23 2.50 -5.51
C SER A 193 9.21 2.48 -6.67
N HIS A 194 10.05 3.55 -6.72
CA HIS A 194 11.21 3.65 -7.61
C HIS A 194 12.54 3.54 -6.84
N GLN A 195 12.47 3.39 -5.51
CA GLN A 195 13.64 3.37 -4.66
C GLN A 195 14.30 2.00 -4.67
N GLU A 196 15.56 1.96 -5.10
CA GLU A 196 16.34 0.72 -5.18
C GLU A 196 16.34 -0.07 -3.86
N ARG A 197 16.39 0.62 -2.71
CA ARG A 197 16.37 -0.03 -1.39
C ARG A 197 15.07 -0.77 -1.12
N ILE A 198 13.92 -0.24 -1.57
CA ILE A 198 12.62 -0.95 -1.47
C ILE A 198 12.58 -2.12 -2.45
N LEU A 199 13.12 -1.95 -3.65
CA LEU A 199 13.19 -3.03 -4.65
C LEU A 199 14.08 -4.18 -4.14
N ASN A 200 15.15 -3.88 -3.40
CA ASN A 200 16.07 -4.88 -2.85
C ASN A 200 15.49 -5.75 -1.73
N ILE A 201 14.44 -5.32 -1.03
CA ILE A 201 13.77 -6.14 -0.01
C ILE A 201 12.59 -6.94 -0.56
N ALA A 202 12.19 -6.70 -1.81
CA ALA A 202 11.04 -7.35 -2.44
C ALA A 202 11.39 -8.78 -2.91
N ASP A 203 10.52 -9.75 -2.62
CA ASP A 203 10.64 -11.12 -3.16
C ASP A 203 10.39 -11.12 -4.68
N ARG A 204 9.54 -10.19 -5.14
CA ARG A 204 9.14 -10.08 -6.54
C ARG A 204 9.05 -8.63 -6.97
N ILE A 205 9.55 -8.35 -8.17
CA ILE A 205 9.49 -7.03 -8.82
C ILE A 205 8.60 -7.15 -10.06
N ILE A 206 7.67 -6.22 -10.21
CA ILE A 206 6.77 -6.11 -11.36
C ILE A 206 6.97 -4.74 -11.99
N VAL A 207 7.26 -4.71 -13.26
CA VAL A 207 7.42 -3.48 -14.03
C VAL A 207 6.14 -3.21 -14.81
N ILE A 208 5.48 -2.08 -14.52
CA ILE A 208 4.30 -1.61 -15.24
C ILE A 208 4.70 -0.43 -16.14
N ALA A 209 4.51 -0.59 -17.43
CA ALA A 209 4.76 0.44 -18.42
C ALA A 209 3.63 0.46 -19.45
N ASP A 210 3.20 1.66 -19.86
CA ASP A 210 2.15 1.87 -20.85
C ASP A 210 0.85 1.09 -20.56
N GLY A 211 0.52 0.93 -19.27
CA GLY A 211 -0.66 0.21 -18.82
C GLY A 211 -0.57 -1.31 -18.87
N LYS A 212 0.62 -1.88 -19.09
CA LYS A 212 0.86 -3.34 -19.20
C LYS A 212 1.94 -3.80 -18.23
N VAL A 213 1.94 -5.09 -17.93
CA VAL A 213 3.09 -5.75 -17.29
C VAL A 213 4.19 -5.88 -18.33
N ALA A 214 5.24 -5.05 -18.22
CA ALA A 214 6.38 -5.07 -19.12
C ALA A 214 7.38 -6.18 -18.75
N ALA A 215 7.58 -6.42 -17.46
CA ALA A 215 8.43 -7.48 -16.94
C ALA A 215 8.01 -7.89 -15.53
N SER A 216 8.36 -9.09 -15.11
CA SER A 216 8.17 -9.60 -13.75
C SER A 216 9.23 -10.64 -13.43
N GLY A 217 9.88 -10.49 -12.27
CA GLY A 217 10.94 -11.41 -11.82
C GLY A 217 11.35 -11.12 -10.38
N GLY A 218 12.47 -11.67 -9.95
CA GLY A 218 13.08 -11.42 -8.66
C GLY A 218 14.20 -10.36 -8.74
N HIS A 219 15.16 -10.45 -7.85
CA HIS A 219 16.30 -9.51 -7.73
C HIS A 219 17.21 -9.47 -8.97
N GLU A 220 17.16 -10.50 -9.81
CA GLU A 220 17.89 -10.54 -11.10
C GLU A 220 17.51 -9.43 -12.06
N MET A 221 16.36 -8.77 -11.82
CA MET A 221 15.90 -7.64 -12.65
C MET A 221 16.53 -6.31 -12.28
N LEU A 222 17.07 -6.16 -11.08
CA LEU A 222 17.59 -4.88 -10.55
C LEU A 222 18.64 -4.23 -11.47
N PRO A 223 19.61 -4.96 -12.06
CA PRO A 223 20.60 -4.35 -12.94
C PRO A 223 20.03 -3.80 -14.25
N THR A 224 18.76 -4.12 -14.57
CA THR A 224 18.10 -3.74 -15.84
C THR A 224 17.03 -2.67 -15.67
N LEU A 225 16.75 -2.26 -14.44
CA LEU A 225 15.79 -1.21 -14.08
C LEU A 225 16.48 0.15 -14.00
#